data_341d3ce3d9a71958572902635f0a1c4a
#
_entry.id   341d3ce3d9a71958572902635f0a1c4a
#
_cell.length_a   1.000
_cell.length_b   1.000
_cell.length_c   1.000
_cell.angle_alpha   90.00
_cell.angle_beta   90.00
_cell.angle_gamma   90.00
#
_symmetry.space_group_name_H-M   'P 1'
#
loop_
_entity.id
_entity.type
_entity.pdbx_description
1 polymer ?
#
loop_
_entity_poly.entity_id
_entity_poly.type
_entity_poly.pdbx_seq_one_letter_code
_entity_poly.pdbx_strand_id
1 'polypeptide(L)'
;VLATDSLSKTSIKAEEIEYNNITSEIIATQNVELRDYLKDVVINANKIIYLINKKKISTEGKTKIVIENKYYVNSSDVIFLKNEMQIFSDKFTTLKDDKENYYTAENFNYQITNELFRGKKINLNTKEKDKYFFDDGMVNLKTNEIYGKDLEVNFDNGVFGNKNNEPRLKGNIAYSNKNKTEVSKGVFTTCKRREDDK
;
A
#
# COMPACT_ATOMS: atom_id res chain seq x y z
N VAL A 1 8.64 18.29 -21.32
CA VAL A 1 9.83 17.52 -21.75
C VAL A 1 9.58 16.03 -21.52
N LEU A 2 10.19 15.18 -22.34
CA LEU A 2 10.09 13.72 -22.25
C LEU A 2 11.50 13.11 -22.29
N ALA A 3 11.82 12.27 -21.32
CA ALA A 3 13.00 11.43 -21.31
C ALA A 3 12.57 9.93 -21.34
N THR A 4 13.36 9.11 -22.04
CA THR A 4 13.10 7.66 -22.16
C THR A 4 14.37 6.85 -21.91
N ASP A 5 14.26 5.84 -21.07
CA ASP A 5 15.24 4.77 -20.91
C ASP A 5 14.70 3.50 -21.61
N SER A 6 15.11 3.31 -22.87
CA SER A 6 14.63 2.22 -23.72
C SER A 6 15.01 0.84 -23.18
N LEU A 7 16.17 0.73 -22.52
CA LEU A 7 16.66 -0.54 -21.95
C LEU A 7 15.81 -0.99 -20.76
N SER A 8 15.43 -0.06 -19.90
CA SER A 8 14.60 -0.36 -18.73
C SER A 8 13.11 -0.15 -18.97
N LYS A 9 12.70 0.17 -20.19
CA LYS A 9 11.31 0.46 -20.56
C LYS A 9 10.65 1.49 -19.62
N THR A 10 11.36 2.61 -19.39
CA THR A 10 10.89 3.69 -18.51
C THR A 10 10.80 4.99 -19.28
N SER A 11 9.74 5.74 -19.08
CA SER A 11 9.61 7.11 -19.56
C SER A 11 9.32 8.08 -18.41
N ILE A 12 9.82 9.30 -18.54
CA ILE A 12 9.57 10.40 -17.60
C ILE A 12 9.13 11.62 -18.39
N LYS A 13 7.97 12.14 -18.04
CA LYS A 13 7.39 13.39 -18.57
C LYS A 13 7.34 14.42 -17.45
N ALA A 14 7.84 15.63 -17.69
CA ALA A 14 7.85 16.73 -16.72
C ALA A 14 7.90 18.08 -17.43
N GLU A 15 7.76 19.17 -16.71
CA GLU A 15 8.00 20.52 -17.25
C GLU A 15 9.50 20.75 -17.44
N GLU A 16 10.31 20.31 -16.48
CA GLU A 16 11.77 20.42 -16.53
C GLU A 16 12.41 19.05 -16.29
N ILE A 17 13.45 18.75 -17.08
CA ILE A 17 14.25 17.52 -16.94
C ILE A 17 15.72 17.88 -17.09
N GLU A 18 16.50 17.55 -16.09
CA GLU A 18 17.96 17.64 -16.09
C GLU A 18 18.57 16.25 -16.16
N TYR A 19 19.63 16.08 -16.94
CA TYR A 19 20.38 14.83 -17.03
C TYR A 19 21.86 15.08 -16.72
N ASN A 20 22.35 14.35 -15.71
CA ASN A 20 23.78 14.32 -15.39
C ASN A 20 24.39 13.02 -15.95
N ASN A 21 25.22 13.15 -16.98
CA ASN A 21 25.84 12.01 -17.65
C ASN A 21 26.98 11.36 -16.83
N ILE A 22 27.56 12.07 -15.86
CA ILE A 22 28.63 11.55 -15.00
C ILE A 22 28.04 10.59 -13.98
N THR A 23 26.92 10.98 -13.33
CA THR A 23 26.23 10.19 -12.31
C THR A 23 25.15 9.27 -12.90
N SER A 24 24.83 9.41 -14.19
CA SER A 24 23.70 8.75 -14.86
C SER A 24 22.38 9.01 -14.11
N GLU A 25 22.15 10.26 -13.75
CA GLU A 25 21.01 10.72 -12.98
C GLU A 25 20.08 11.59 -13.81
N ILE A 26 18.81 11.32 -13.74
CA ILE A 26 17.74 12.20 -14.25
C ILE A 26 17.05 12.84 -13.06
N ILE A 27 16.94 14.16 -13.08
CA ILE A 27 16.12 14.94 -12.14
C ILE A 27 14.99 15.56 -12.95
N ALA A 28 13.77 15.21 -12.62
CA ALA A 28 12.57 15.75 -13.23
C ALA A 28 11.75 16.52 -12.20
N THR A 29 11.29 17.72 -12.57
CA THR A 29 10.55 18.61 -11.70
C THR A 29 9.30 19.16 -12.38
N GLN A 30 8.30 19.48 -11.56
CA GLN A 30 7.01 20.05 -11.94
C GLN A 30 6.14 19.12 -12.79
N ASN A 31 5.04 18.67 -12.19
CA ASN A 31 4.06 17.79 -12.83
C ASN A 31 4.68 16.52 -13.45
N VAL A 32 5.52 15.85 -12.65
CA VAL A 32 6.27 14.68 -13.15
C VAL A 32 5.37 13.45 -13.20
N GLU A 33 5.35 12.79 -14.35
CA GLU A 33 4.81 11.45 -14.56
C GLU A 33 5.95 10.52 -14.99
N LEU A 34 6.19 9.47 -14.22
CA LEU A 34 7.09 8.37 -14.59
C LEU A 34 6.24 7.12 -14.88
N ARG A 35 6.56 6.44 -16.00
CA ARG A 35 5.94 5.16 -16.37
C ARG A 35 7.00 4.07 -16.50
N ASP A 36 6.81 2.98 -15.78
CA ASP A 36 7.52 1.73 -15.98
C ASP A 36 6.60 0.76 -16.74
N TYR A 37 6.93 0.52 -18.02
CA TYR A 37 6.11 -0.31 -18.90
C TYR A 37 6.29 -1.81 -18.66
N LEU A 38 7.36 -2.23 -17.97
CA LEU A 38 7.59 -3.65 -17.65
C LEU A 38 6.72 -4.12 -16.49
N LYS A 39 6.40 -3.21 -15.58
CA LYS A 39 5.66 -3.51 -14.36
C LYS A 39 4.32 -2.81 -14.28
N ASP A 40 3.96 -2.08 -15.34
CA ASP A 40 2.77 -1.25 -15.39
C ASP A 40 2.60 -0.38 -14.14
N VAL A 41 3.68 0.33 -13.82
CA VAL A 41 3.73 1.27 -12.68
C VAL A 41 3.76 2.69 -13.21
N VAL A 42 2.84 3.52 -12.74
CA VAL A 42 2.82 4.96 -13.00
C VAL A 42 3.02 5.71 -11.70
N ILE A 43 4.01 6.61 -11.66
CA ILE A 43 4.31 7.45 -10.50
C ILE A 43 4.13 8.90 -10.87
N ASN A 44 3.32 9.63 -10.10
CA ASN A 44 3.12 11.07 -10.24
C ASN A 44 3.62 11.77 -8.98
N ALA A 45 4.50 12.76 -9.15
CA ALA A 45 5.06 13.57 -8.06
C ALA A 45 5.45 14.96 -8.57
N ASN A 46 5.81 15.87 -7.66
CA ASN A 46 6.34 17.16 -8.08
C ASN A 46 7.84 17.09 -8.45
N LYS A 47 8.57 16.12 -7.85
CA LYS A 47 9.97 15.87 -8.18
C LYS A 47 10.26 14.37 -8.16
N ILE A 48 10.97 13.90 -9.17
CA ILE A 48 11.44 12.51 -9.30
C ILE A 48 12.93 12.54 -9.65
N ILE A 49 13.70 11.70 -8.95
CA ILE A 49 15.11 11.46 -9.20
C ILE A 49 15.25 10.00 -9.64
N TYR A 50 15.81 9.76 -10.81
CA TYR A 50 16.08 8.43 -11.35
C TYR A 50 17.57 8.19 -11.53
N LEU A 51 18.14 7.32 -10.70
CA LEU A 51 19.51 6.83 -10.82
C LEU A 51 19.51 5.62 -11.77
N ILE A 52 19.81 5.85 -13.04
CA ILE A 52 19.69 4.87 -14.11
C ILE A 52 20.54 3.62 -13.83
N ASN A 53 21.81 3.80 -13.46
CA ASN A 53 22.73 2.70 -13.19
C ASN A 53 22.32 1.83 -11.99
N LYS A 54 21.61 2.41 -11.02
CA LYS A 54 21.10 1.71 -9.82
C LYS A 54 19.68 1.19 -10.00
N LYS A 55 19.01 1.54 -11.11
CA LYS A 55 17.58 1.27 -11.33
C LYS A 55 16.73 1.71 -10.14
N LYS A 56 17.11 2.83 -9.51
CA LYS A 56 16.46 3.39 -8.33
C LYS A 56 15.76 4.69 -8.70
N ILE A 57 14.47 4.75 -8.39
CA ILE A 57 13.64 5.93 -8.52
C ILE A 57 13.27 6.41 -7.12
N SER A 58 13.40 7.72 -6.86
CA SER A 58 12.93 8.34 -5.63
C SER A 58 12.10 9.58 -5.93
N THR A 59 11.09 9.83 -5.10
CA THR A 59 10.24 11.01 -5.18
C THR A 59 10.48 11.92 -3.99
N GLU A 60 10.20 13.20 -4.13
CA GLU A 60 10.17 14.16 -3.03
C GLU A 60 8.75 14.70 -2.84
N GLY A 61 8.25 14.62 -1.60
CA GLY A 61 6.92 15.08 -1.22
C GLY A 61 5.80 14.15 -1.72
N LYS A 62 4.60 14.72 -1.84
CA LYS A 62 3.37 13.97 -2.20
C LYS A 62 3.54 13.19 -3.49
N THR A 63 3.22 11.91 -3.41
CA THR A 63 3.38 10.95 -4.51
C THR A 63 2.12 10.12 -4.70
N LYS A 64 1.68 9.99 -5.93
CA LYS A 64 0.60 9.08 -6.32
C LYS A 64 1.17 7.98 -7.19
N ILE A 65 0.81 6.74 -6.91
CA ILE A 65 1.28 5.58 -7.65
C ILE A 65 0.07 4.76 -8.10
N VAL A 66 0.09 4.33 -9.35
CA VAL A 66 -0.86 3.35 -9.88
C VAL A 66 -0.08 2.14 -10.33
N ILE A 67 -0.46 0.96 -9.86
CA ILE A 67 0.20 -0.31 -10.16
C ILE A 67 -0.83 -1.22 -10.85
N GLU A 68 -0.51 -1.69 -12.07
CA GLU A 68 -1.34 -2.60 -12.90
C GLU A 68 -2.80 -2.14 -13.06
N ASN A 69 -3.07 -0.83 -12.98
CA ASN A 69 -4.42 -0.27 -12.94
C ASN A 69 -5.35 -0.87 -11.86
N LYS A 70 -4.77 -1.54 -10.85
CA LYS A 70 -5.50 -2.21 -9.77
C LYS A 70 -5.30 -1.53 -8.42
N TYR A 71 -4.07 -1.05 -8.16
CA TYR A 71 -3.71 -0.51 -6.85
C TYR A 71 -3.38 0.97 -6.97
N TYR A 72 -4.09 1.78 -6.21
CA TYR A 72 -3.95 3.23 -6.16
C TYR A 72 -3.37 3.64 -4.82
N VAL A 73 -2.10 4.06 -4.82
CA VAL A 73 -1.36 4.40 -3.61
C VAL A 73 -1.12 5.90 -3.55
N ASN A 74 -1.37 6.51 -2.39
CA ASN A 74 -0.93 7.87 -2.08
C ASN A 74 0.02 7.81 -0.88
N SER A 75 1.19 8.42 -1.03
CA SER A 75 2.22 8.47 -0.01
C SER A 75 3.07 9.74 -0.17
N SER A 76 4.25 9.76 0.41
CA SER A 76 5.28 10.80 0.19
C SER A 76 6.67 10.15 0.23
N ASP A 77 7.64 10.80 -0.40
CA ASP A 77 9.06 10.41 -0.35
C ASP A 77 9.27 8.91 -0.65
N VAL A 78 8.69 8.48 -1.76
CA VAL A 78 8.65 7.06 -2.16
C VAL A 78 9.95 6.66 -2.84
N ILE A 79 10.38 5.43 -2.57
CA ILE A 79 11.49 4.78 -3.26
C ILE A 79 10.96 3.56 -4.03
N PHE A 80 11.33 3.47 -5.31
CA PHE A 80 11.10 2.30 -6.16
C PHE A 80 12.43 1.70 -6.59
N LEU A 81 12.73 0.50 -6.11
CA LEU A 81 13.88 -0.30 -6.51
C LEU A 81 13.43 -1.27 -7.60
N LYS A 82 13.71 -0.93 -8.86
CA LYS A 82 13.20 -1.67 -10.02
C LYS A 82 13.73 -3.11 -10.09
N ASN A 83 15.02 -3.31 -9.79
CA ASN A 83 15.61 -4.65 -9.79
C ASN A 83 15.02 -5.56 -8.71
N GLU A 84 14.66 -5.00 -7.58
CA GLU A 84 14.09 -5.72 -6.43
C GLU A 84 12.57 -5.83 -6.51
N MET A 85 11.96 -5.17 -7.51
CA MET A 85 10.50 -5.08 -7.67
C MET A 85 9.80 -4.58 -6.40
N GLN A 86 10.39 -3.57 -5.74
CA GLN A 86 9.96 -3.12 -4.44
C GLN A 86 9.68 -1.62 -4.45
N ILE A 87 8.52 -1.23 -3.93
CA ILE A 87 8.12 0.16 -3.72
C ILE A 87 7.86 0.36 -2.24
N PHE A 88 8.44 1.40 -1.65
CA PHE A 88 8.28 1.65 -0.21
C PHE A 88 8.40 3.13 0.16
N SER A 89 7.88 3.46 1.32
CA SER A 89 8.07 4.74 2.01
C SER A 89 7.93 4.55 3.52
N ASP A 90 8.62 5.39 4.29
CA ASP A 90 8.47 5.52 5.74
C ASP A 90 7.38 6.52 6.15
N LYS A 91 6.59 7.01 5.21
CA LYS A 91 5.53 8.00 5.42
C LYS A 91 4.15 7.36 5.41
N PHE A 92 3.21 8.08 6.04
CA PHE A 92 1.80 7.69 6.00
C PHE A 92 1.33 7.44 4.57
N THR A 93 0.68 6.30 4.39
CA THR A 93 0.29 5.79 3.08
C THR A 93 -1.16 5.37 3.08
N THR A 94 -1.84 5.63 2.00
CA THR A 94 -3.16 5.07 1.71
C THR A 94 -3.09 4.23 0.45
N LEU A 95 -3.82 3.12 0.42
CA LEU A 95 -3.96 2.26 -0.74
C LEU A 95 -5.44 1.92 -0.95
N LYS A 96 -5.90 2.00 -2.19
CA LYS A 96 -7.19 1.47 -2.61
C LYS A 96 -6.93 0.39 -3.65
N ASP A 97 -7.55 -0.80 -3.47
CA ASP A 97 -7.48 -1.89 -4.45
C ASP A 97 -8.67 -1.89 -5.43
N ASP A 98 -8.61 -2.74 -6.42
CA ASP A 98 -9.67 -2.95 -7.43
C ASP A 98 -10.93 -3.63 -6.87
N LYS A 99 -10.86 -4.17 -5.65
CA LYS A 99 -11.97 -4.79 -4.93
C LYS A 99 -12.71 -3.80 -4.01
N GLU A 100 -12.35 -2.51 -4.09
CA GLU A 100 -12.89 -1.41 -3.27
C GLU A 100 -12.50 -1.49 -1.78
N ASN A 101 -11.47 -2.26 -1.42
CA ASN A 101 -10.89 -2.21 -0.09
C ASN A 101 -9.99 -0.98 0.03
N TYR A 102 -9.97 -0.40 1.22
CA TYR A 102 -9.19 0.79 1.53
C TYR A 102 -8.26 0.54 2.71
N TYR A 103 -6.98 0.79 2.50
CA TYR A 103 -5.92 0.56 3.47
C TYR A 103 -5.28 1.89 3.86
N THR A 104 -4.90 2.02 5.13
CA THR A 104 -3.99 3.05 5.59
C THR A 104 -2.88 2.41 6.41
N ALA A 105 -1.67 2.99 6.39
CA ALA A 105 -0.54 2.54 7.17
C ALA A 105 0.39 3.72 7.49
N GLU A 106 1.15 3.66 8.59
CA GLU A 106 2.16 4.68 8.94
C GLU A 106 3.37 4.64 8.00
N ASN A 107 3.66 3.47 7.46
CA ASN A 107 4.68 3.23 6.43
C ASN A 107 4.21 2.10 5.53
N PHE A 108 4.87 1.91 4.39
CA PHE A 108 4.59 0.75 3.56
C PHE A 108 5.82 0.22 2.84
N ASN A 109 5.73 -1.07 2.53
CA ASN A 109 6.62 -1.77 1.65
C ASN A 109 5.76 -2.70 0.76
N TYR A 110 5.81 -2.50 -0.54
CA TYR A 110 5.05 -3.29 -1.50
C TYR A 110 6.00 -4.06 -2.41
N GLN A 111 5.87 -5.38 -2.38
CA GLN A 111 6.58 -6.29 -3.27
C GLN A 111 5.70 -6.59 -4.49
N ILE A 112 6.07 -6.07 -5.65
CA ILE A 112 5.25 -6.16 -6.88
C ILE A 112 5.05 -7.62 -7.31
N THR A 113 6.11 -8.43 -7.26
CA THR A 113 6.09 -9.83 -7.75
C THR A 113 5.03 -10.69 -7.04
N ASN A 114 4.84 -10.47 -5.74
CA ASN A 114 3.96 -11.28 -4.90
C ASN A 114 2.67 -10.54 -4.52
N GLU A 115 2.50 -9.31 -4.99
CA GLU A 115 1.41 -8.42 -4.61
C GLU A 115 1.26 -8.29 -3.08
N LEU A 116 2.40 -8.15 -2.39
CA LEU A 116 2.51 -8.21 -0.95
C LEU A 116 2.70 -6.81 -0.35
N PHE A 117 1.69 -6.33 0.34
CA PHE A 117 1.71 -5.05 1.07
C PHE A 117 2.04 -5.29 2.54
N ARG A 118 3.06 -4.62 3.06
CA ARG A 118 3.47 -4.66 4.47
C ARG A 118 3.47 -3.26 5.05
N GLY A 119 3.19 -3.13 6.32
CA GLY A 119 3.25 -1.84 7.01
C GLY A 119 2.99 -1.96 8.50
N LYS A 120 3.12 -0.80 9.16
CA LYS A 120 2.78 -0.62 10.57
C LYS A 120 1.47 0.15 10.70
N LYS A 121 0.73 -0.14 11.78
CA LYS A 121 -0.57 0.49 12.06
C LYS A 121 -1.51 0.41 10.85
N ILE A 122 -1.61 -0.77 10.27
CA ILE A 122 -2.47 -0.97 9.11
C ILE A 122 -3.94 -0.94 9.55
N ASN A 123 -4.72 -0.07 8.93
CA ASN A 123 -6.17 -0.14 8.96
C ASN A 123 -6.68 -0.58 7.59
N LEU A 124 -7.47 -1.61 7.56
CA LEU A 124 -8.15 -2.10 6.37
C LEU A 124 -9.65 -1.97 6.55
N ASN A 125 -10.29 -1.20 5.70
CA ASN A 125 -11.74 -1.17 5.57
C ASN A 125 -12.12 -1.95 4.31
N THR A 126 -12.84 -3.04 4.48
CA THR A 126 -13.29 -3.86 3.36
C THR A 126 -14.55 -3.29 2.71
N LYS A 127 -14.84 -3.72 1.49
CA LYS A 127 -16.10 -3.42 0.79
C LYS A 127 -17.31 -3.87 1.60
N GLU A 128 -17.19 -4.98 2.32
CA GLU A 128 -18.22 -5.56 3.19
C GLU A 128 -18.40 -4.80 4.52
N LYS A 129 -17.65 -3.70 4.72
CA LYS A 129 -17.65 -2.83 5.91
C LYS A 129 -16.95 -3.42 7.13
N ASP A 130 -16.27 -4.53 7.01
CA ASP A 130 -15.40 -5.02 8.06
C ASP A 130 -14.18 -4.10 8.21
N LYS A 131 -13.76 -3.89 9.45
CA LYS A 131 -12.60 -3.05 9.77
C LYS A 131 -11.57 -3.89 10.51
N TYR A 132 -10.39 -3.99 9.90
CA TYR A 132 -9.23 -4.67 10.49
C TYR A 132 -8.19 -3.64 10.90
N PHE A 133 -7.62 -3.84 12.04
CA PHE A 133 -6.46 -3.09 12.52
C PHE A 133 -5.35 -4.05 12.91
N PHE A 134 -4.11 -3.72 12.50
CA PHE A 134 -2.90 -4.48 12.83
C PHE A 134 -1.81 -3.50 13.27
N ASP A 135 -1.10 -3.80 14.33
CA ASP A 135 0.06 -3.00 14.73
C ASP A 135 1.23 -3.18 13.77
N ASP A 136 1.46 -4.42 13.31
CA ASP A 136 2.44 -4.79 12.29
C ASP A 136 1.82 -5.90 11.43
N GLY A 137 1.77 -5.71 10.13
CA GLY A 137 1.04 -6.64 9.29
C GLY A 137 1.47 -6.70 7.84
N MET A 138 0.92 -7.71 7.19
CA MET A 138 1.16 -8.03 5.80
C MET A 138 -0.14 -8.50 5.17
N VAL A 139 -0.45 -7.96 4.00
CA VAL A 139 -1.61 -8.34 3.21
C VAL A 139 -1.15 -8.75 1.82
N ASN A 140 -1.53 -9.94 1.40
CA ASN A 140 -1.44 -10.35 0.00
C ASN A 140 -2.66 -9.81 -0.74
N LEU A 141 -2.48 -8.78 -1.57
CA LEU A 141 -3.59 -8.10 -2.25
C LEU A 141 -4.26 -8.98 -3.31
N LYS A 142 -3.55 -9.98 -3.83
CA LYS A 142 -4.08 -10.94 -4.79
C LYS A 142 -5.01 -11.96 -4.14
N THR A 143 -4.57 -12.59 -3.05
CA THR A 143 -5.29 -13.67 -2.37
C THR A 143 -6.20 -13.17 -1.25
N ASN A 144 -6.02 -11.94 -0.78
CA ASN A 144 -6.62 -11.35 0.42
C ASN A 144 -6.22 -12.09 1.71
N GLU A 145 -5.05 -12.73 1.70
CA GLU A 145 -4.48 -13.31 2.92
C GLU A 145 -3.85 -12.22 3.77
N ILE A 146 -4.12 -12.27 5.06
CA ILE A 146 -3.68 -11.29 6.03
C ILE A 146 -2.87 -12.01 7.10
N TYR A 147 -1.71 -11.45 7.42
CA TYR A 147 -0.89 -11.85 8.55
C TYR A 147 -0.62 -10.60 9.39
N GLY A 148 -0.86 -10.66 10.69
CA GLY A 148 -0.67 -9.49 11.51
C GLY A 148 -0.43 -9.80 12.98
N LYS A 149 0.11 -8.80 13.67
CA LYS A 149 0.24 -8.77 15.13
C LYS A 149 -0.75 -7.77 15.69
N ASP A 150 -1.23 -8.08 16.90
CA ASP A 150 -2.15 -7.23 17.64
C ASP A 150 -3.38 -6.86 16.79
N LEU A 151 -4.02 -7.93 16.26
CA LEU A 151 -5.21 -7.80 15.44
C LEU A 151 -6.41 -7.32 16.25
N GLU A 152 -7.10 -6.34 15.72
CA GLU A 152 -8.49 -6.03 16.06
C GLU A 152 -9.35 -6.06 14.80
N VAL A 153 -10.46 -6.79 14.83
CA VAL A 153 -11.47 -6.83 13.77
C VAL A 153 -12.80 -6.35 14.32
N ASN A 154 -13.40 -5.39 13.65
CA ASN A 154 -14.79 -5.01 13.87
C ASN A 154 -15.56 -5.43 12.61
N PHE A 155 -16.39 -6.44 12.76
CA PHE A 155 -17.22 -6.96 11.67
C PHE A 155 -18.45 -6.08 11.43
N ASP A 156 -19.02 -6.12 10.24
CA ASP A 156 -20.32 -5.49 10.00
C ASP A 156 -21.39 -6.08 10.94
N ASN A 157 -22.23 -5.21 11.46
CA ASN A 157 -23.25 -5.59 12.47
C ASN A 157 -24.22 -6.66 11.97
N GLY A 158 -24.41 -6.76 10.65
CA GLY A 158 -25.31 -7.73 10.02
C GLY A 158 -24.77 -9.16 9.88
N VAL A 159 -23.45 -9.36 9.98
CA VAL A 159 -22.77 -10.63 9.66
C VAL A 159 -23.27 -11.81 10.50
N PHE A 160 -23.62 -11.58 11.75
CA PHE A 160 -24.14 -12.63 12.67
C PHE A 160 -25.66 -12.57 12.88
N GLY A 161 -26.41 -12.02 11.91
CA GLY A 161 -27.86 -12.07 11.86
C GLY A 161 -28.61 -11.08 12.76
N ASN A 162 -27.94 -10.34 13.65
CA ASN A 162 -28.55 -9.35 14.52
C ASN A 162 -27.83 -7.99 14.37
N LYS A 163 -28.47 -7.04 13.71
CA LYS A 163 -27.95 -5.68 13.48
C LYS A 163 -27.70 -4.86 14.75
N ASN A 164 -28.23 -5.30 15.89
CA ASN A 164 -27.96 -4.63 17.18
C ASN A 164 -26.68 -5.12 17.86
N ASN A 165 -26.01 -6.13 17.31
CA ASN A 165 -24.73 -6.61 17.80
C ASN A 165 -23.58 -5.76 17.25
N GLU A 166 -22.46 -5.75 17.99
CA GLU A 166 -21.19 -5.16 17.56
C GLU A 166 -20.09 -6.24 17.60
N PRO A 167 -20.10 -7.15 16.61
CA PRO A 167 -19.19 -8.29 16.60
C PRO A 167 -17.75 -7.84 16.39
N ARG A 168 -16.87 -8.27 17.31
CA ARG A 168 -15.45 -7.93 17.25
C ARG A 168 -14.57 -9.06 17.76
N LEU A 169 -13.38 -9.12 17.19
CA LEU A 169 -12.34 -10.09 17.51
C LEU A 169 -11.04 -9.34 17.80
N LYS A 170 -10.34 -9.73 18.87
CA LYS A 170 -8.98 -9.28 19.15
C LYS A 170 -8.07 -10.48 19.34
N GLY A 171 -6.80 -10.36 18.97
CA GLY A 171 -5.80 -11.41 19.19
C GLY A 171 -4.38 -10.96 18.88
N ASN A 172 -3.40 -11.66 19.46
CA ASN A 172 -2.00 -11.24 19.36
C ASN A 172 -1.36 -11.54 18.00
N ILE A 173 -1.62 -12.72 17.46
CA ILE A 173 -1.13 -13.12 16.12
C ILE A 173 -2.33 -13.59 15.34
N ALA A 174 -2.47 -13.11 14.14
CA ALA A 174 -3.58 -13.46 13.28
C ALA A 174 -3.13 -13.90 11.90
N TYR A 175 -3.84 -14.87 11.38
CA TYR A 175 -3.89 -15.22 9.97
C TYR A 175 -5.35 -15.18 9.53
N SER A 176 -5.62 -14.53 8.43
CA SER A 176 -6.96 -14.49 7.85
C SER A 176 -6.91 -14.71 6.34
N ASN A 177 -7.87 -15.44 5.83
CA ASN A 177 -8.16 -15.60 4.42
C ASN A 177 -9.66 -15.60 4.17
N LYS A 178 -10.11 -15.83 2.94
CA LYS A 178 -11.52 -15.83 2.56
C LYS A 178 -12.40 -16.82 3.35
N ASN A 179 -11.82 -17.89 3.88
CA ASN A 179 -12.56 -19.01 4.47
C ASN A 179 -12.48 -19.04 5.99
N LYS A 180 -11.40 -18.48 6.58
CA LYS A 180 -11.16 -18.56 8.02
C LYS A 180 -10.32 -17.42 8.53
N THR A 181 -10.50 -17.11 9.81
CA THR A 181 -9.62 -16.26 10.59
C THR A 181 -9.14 -17.03 11.81
N GLU A 182 -7.84 -17.16 11.96
CA GLU A 182 -7.20 -17.81 13.09
C GLU A 182 -6.46 -16.76 13.91
N VAL A 183 -6.64 -16.77 15.21
CA VAL A 183 -5.97 -15.87 16.13
C VAL A 183 -5.41 -16.62 17.33
N SER A 184 -4.20 -16.27 17.75
CA SER A 184 -3.67 -16.73 19.01
C SER A 184 -4.12 -15.80 20.14
N LYS A 185 -4.46 -16.38 21.32
CA LYS A 185 -4.94 -15.63 22.48
C LYS A 185 -6.07 -14.66 22.12
N GLY A 186 -7.02 -15.17 21.31
CA GLY A 186 -8.12 -14.39 20.76
C GLY A 186 -9.27 -14.24 21.77
N VAL A 187 -9.93 -13.09 21.70
CA VAL A 187 -11.20 -12.80 22.38
C VAL A 187 -12.21 -12.35 21.34
N PHE A 188 -13.34 -13.04 21.30
CA PHE A 188 -14.47 -12.70 20.43
C PHE A 188 -15.68 -12.31 21.26
N THR A 189 -16.42 -11.31 20.83
CA THR A 189 -17.69 -10.90 21.44
C THR A 189 -18.62 -10.30 20.39
N THR A 190 -19.91 -10.45 20.61
CA THR A 190 -20.98 -9.79 19.82
C THR A 190 -21.71 -8.70 20.62
N CYS A 191 -21.39 -8.54 21.89
CA CYS A 191 -22.04 -7.55 22.76
C CYS A 191 -21.78 -6.12 22.29
N LYS A 192 -22.75 -5.23 22.48
CA LYS A 192 -22.54 -3.78 22.32
C LYS A 192 -21.41 -3.30 23.22
N ARG A 193 -20.67 -2.31 22.74
CA ARG A 193 -19.73 -1.57 23.59
C ARG A 193 -20.48 -0.83 24.67
N ARG A 194 -19.97 -0.84 25.89
CA ARG A 194 -20.46 0.03 26.96
C ARG A 194 -20.08 1.48 26.63
N GLU A 195 -20.83 2.46 27.13
CA GLU A 195 -20.53 3.87 26.89
C GLU A 195 -19.14 4.27 27.39
N ASP A 196 -18.64 3.59 28.43
CA ASP A 196 -17.32 3.79 29.04
C ASP A 196 -16.16 3.13 28.25
N ASP A 197 -16.44 2.32 27.24
CA ASP A 197 -15.46 1.59 26.40
C ASP A 197 -15.13 2.33 25.09
N LYS A 198 -15.49 3.63 25.00
CA LYS A 198 -15.27 4.45 23.78
C LYS A 198 -13.97 5.23 23.85
#